data_5b8914c50d63d155854256e6fc837f7c
#
_entry.id   5b8914c50d63d155854256e6fc837f7c
#
_cell.length_a   1.000
_cell.length_b   1.000
_cell.length_c   1.000
_cell.angle_alpha   90.00
_cell.angle_beta   90.00
_cell.angle_gamma   90.00
#
_symmetry.space_group_name_H-M   'P 1'
#
loop_
_entity.id
_entity.type
_entity.pdbx_description
1 polymer ?
#
loop_
_entity_poly.entity_id
_entity_poly.type
_entity_poly.pdbx_seq_one_letter_code
_entity_poly.pdbx_strand_id
1 'polypeptide(L)'
;MERTWRWFGKNDKITLAMLKEIGVEGIVTALHDVPNGEVWTREKIRDLKEYIESYGMRWSVVESLPVVESIKYAGADRDEQIERYKESLRNLSLEGIHTICYNFMPVLDWARTDLFHDNPNGSTNLYFSFPQFAYFDIHILKREGAEADWQAKGQAMGRDILKEVEELKNKMTPEDDHKLVENIIVKTQGFVSGNIKEDDEHPVELFRQLLDLYKGISKEQLRENMRYFLNAIMPTC
;
A
#
# COMPACT_ATOMS: atom_id res chain seq x y z
N MET A 1 14.38 -15.38 -18.68
CA MET A 1 13.94 -14.36 -17.69
C MET A 1 12.80 -13.61 -18.31
N GLU A 2 11.65 -13.47 -17.63
CA GLU A 2 10.49 -12.75 -18.12
C GLU A 2 10.61 -11.25 -17.76
N ARG A 3 10.31 -10.37 -18.72
CA ARG A 3 10.27 -8.94 -18.50
C ARG A 3 8.87 -8.56 -18.03
N THR A 4 8.73 -8.17 -16.77
CA THR A 4 7.45 -7.82 -16.16
C THR A 4 7.38 -6.32 -15.85
N TRP A 5 6.14 -5.81 -15.78
CA TRP A 5 5.87 -4.43 -15.42
C TRP A 5 4.70 -4.33 -14.44
N ARG A 6 4.82 -3.47 -13.42
CA ARG A 6 3.71 -3.13 -12.53
C ARG A 6 2.74 -2.21 -13.28
N TRP A 7 1.50 -2.66 -13.42
CA TRP A 7 0.43 -1.93 -14.09
C TRP A 7 -0.74 -1.73 -13.12
N PHE A 8 -1.26 -0.49 -13.02
CA PHE A 8 -2.28 -0.10 -12.06
C PHE A 8 -3.71 -0.20 -12.60
N GLY A 9 -3.94 -1.00 -13.61
CA GLY A 9 -5.26 -1.28 -14.13
C GLY A 9 -5.65 -0.39 -15.31
N LYS A 10 -6.90 -0.51 -15.75
CA LYS A 10 -7.41 0.11 -16.99
C LYS A 10 -7.35 1.64 -16.98
N ASN A 11 -7.27 2.26 -15.80
CA ASN A 11 -7.16 3.72 -15.64
C ASN A 11 -5.70 4.21 -15.54
N ASP A 12 -4.71 3.31 -15.63
CA ASP A 12 -3.30 3.69 -15.64
C ASP A 12 -2.99 4.51 -16.92
N LYS A 13 -2.24 5.58 -16.74
CA LYS A 13 -1.74 6.39 -17.87
C LYS A 13 -0.79 5.61 -18.79
N ILE A 14 -0.08 4.62 -18.22
CA ILE A 14 0.75 3.67 -18.96
C ILE A 14 -0.15 2.53 -19.43
N THR A 15 -0.46 2.49 -20.71
CA THR A 15 -1.36 1.50 -21.29
C THR A 15 -0.65 0.16 -21.57
N LEU A 16 -1.43 -0.93 -21.67
CA LEU A 16 -0.89 -2.23 -22.05
C LEU A 16 -0.25 -2.20 -23.45
N ALA A 17 -0.77 -1.38 -24.37
CA ALA A 17 -0.16 -1.18 -25.68
C ALA A 17 1.26 -0.61 -25.59
N MET A 18 1.46 0.44 -24.80
CA MET A 18 2.79 1.03 -24.54
C MET A 18 3.75 0.01 -23.93
N LEU A 19 3.27 -0.79 -22.97
CA LEU A 19 4.08 -1.84 -22.36
C LEU A 19 4.49 -2.92 -23.36
N LYS A 20 3.59 -3.29 -24.25
CA LYS A 20 3.89 -4.23 -25.34
C LYS A 20 4.96 -3.70 -26.29
N GLU A 21 4.91 -2.43 -26.65
CA GLU A 21 5.89 -1.78 -27.54
C GLU A 21 7.32 -1.82 -26.97
N ILE A 22 7.49 -1.68 -25.65
CA ILE A 22 8.80 -1.76 -25.00
C ILE A 22 9.21 -3.21 -24.68
N GLY A 23 8.42 -4.19 -25.10
CA GLY A 23 8.73 -5.61 -24.99
C GLY A 23 8.45 -6.23 -23.62
N VAL A 24 7.50 -5.70 -22.85
CA VAL A 24 6.99 -6.36 -21.64
C VAL A 24 6.24 -7.63 -22.04
N GLU A 25 6.48 -8.70 -21.27
CA GLU A 25 5.94 -10.05 -21.52
C GLU A 25 4.89 -10.42 -20.46
N GLY A 26 5.07 -9.91 -19.24
CA GLY A 26 4.21 -10.22 -18.11
C GLY A 26 3.77 -8.97 -17.33
N ILE A 27 2.54 -9.02 -16.83
CA ILE A 27 1.95 -7.95 -16.05
C ILE A 27 1.89 -8.35 -14.58
N VAL A 28 2.29 -7.39 -13.74
CA VAL A 28 2.16 -7.44 -12.28
C VAL A 28 1.04 -6.47 -11.91
N THR A 29 -0.10 -6.98 -11.44
CA THR A 29 -1.28 -6.15 -11.14
C THR A 29 -2.21 -6.82 -10.14
N ALA A 30 -3.33 -6.15 -9.80
CA ALA A 30 -4.37 -6.62 -8.89
C ALA A 30 -5.77 -6.24 -9.42
N LEU A 31 -6.82 -6.78 -8.81
CA LEU A 31 -8.19 -6.31 -9.02
C LEU A 31 -8.44 -5.06 -8.16
N HIS A 32 -8.10 -3.89 -8.71
CA HIS A 32 -8.18 -2.60 -7.99
C HIS A 32 -9.63 -2.12 -7.75
N ASP A 33 -10.61 -2.70 -8.42
CA ASP A 33 -12.03 -2.40 -8.33
C ASP A 33 -12.80 -3.31 -7.35
N VAL A 34 -12.11 -4.28 -6.74
CA VAL A 34 -12.71 -5.15 -5.71
C VAL A 34 -12.38 -4.58 -4.34
N PRO A 35 -13.39 -4.28 -3.50
CA PRO A 35 -13.16 -3.80 -2.14
C PRO A 35 -12.33 -4.79 -1.30
N ASN A 36 -11.51 -4.23 -0.39
CA ASN A 36 -10.71 -5.04 0.52
C ASN A 36 -11.61 -5.95 1.37
N GLY A 37 -11.23 -7.21 1.51
CA GLY A 37 -11.98 -8.21 2.27
C GLY A 37 -13.11 -8.91 1.47
N GLU A 38 -13.38 -8.49 0.26
CA GLU A 38 -14.25 -9.24 -0.64
C GLU A 38 -13.49 -10.34 -1.37
N VAL A 39 -14.20 -11.43 -1.66
CA VAL A 39 -13.67 -12.54 -2.45
C VAL A 39 -13.45 -12.10 -3.89
N TRP A 40 -12.28 -12.36 -4.42
CA TRP A 40 -12.00 -12.23 -5.84
C TRP A 40 -12.66 -13.40 -6.60
N THR A 41 -13.74 -13.12 -7.30
CA THR A 41 -14.47 -14.15 -8.05
C THR A 41 -13.69 -14.57 -9.29
N ARG A 42 -13.87 -15.82 -9.72
CA ARG A 42 -13.25 -16.35 -10.95
C ARG A 42 -13.58 -15.52 -12.17
N GLU A 43 -14.80 -15.00 -12.24
CA GLU A 43 -15.26 -14.15 -13.34
C GLU A 43 -14.41 -12.88 -13.44
N LYS A 44 -14.30 -12.10 -12.35
CA LYS A 44 -13.48 -10.88 -12.32
C LYS A 44 -12.00 -11.14 -12.61
N ILE A 45 -11.45 -12.23 -12.08
CA ILE A 45 -10.06 -12.66 -12.36
C ILE A 45 -9.90 -12.95 -13.85
N ARG A 46 -10.80 -13.72 -14.43
CA ARG A 46 -10.77 -14.09 -15.85
C ARG A 46 -10.90 -12.86 -16.75
N ASP A 47 -11.81 -11.96 -16.47
CA ASP A 47 -12.04 -10.74 -17.26
C ASP A 47 -10.77 -9.89 -17.36
N LEU A 48 -10.05 -9.71 -16.24
CA LEU A 48 -8.80 -8.96 -16.25
C LEU A 48 -7.69 -9.74 -16.94
N LYS A 49 -7.60 -11.05 -16.72
CA LYS A 49 -6.63 -11.93 -17.36
C LYS A 49 -6.79 -11.90 -18.88
N GLU A 50 -8.00 -12.13 -19.39
CA GLU A 50 -8.29 -12.12 -20.82
C GLU A 50 -8.01 -10.75 -21.45
N TYR A 51 -8.31 -9.67 -20.72
CA TYR A 51 -7.96 -8.33 -21.16
C TYR A 51 -6.44 -8.15 -21.33
N ILE A 52 -5.62 -8.62 -20.39
CA ILE A 52 -4.16 -8.58 -20.50
C ILE A 52 -3.68 -9.46 -21.65
N GLU A 53 -4.23 -10.67 -21.77
CA GLU A 53 -3.87 -11.63 -22.82
C GLU A 53 -4.21 -11.14 -24.23
N SER A 54 -5.25 -10.31 -24.37
CA SER A 54 -5.61 -9.70 -25.66
C SER A 54 -4.53 -8.77 -26.23
N TYR A 55 -3.62 -8.28 -25.38
CA TYR A 55 -2.41 -7.54 -25.80
C TYR A 55 -1.18 -8.43 -26.00
N GLY A 56 -1.35 -9.77 -25.93
CA GLY A 56 -0.25 -10.73 -26.09
C GLY A 56 0.75 -10.73 -24.93
N MET A 57 0.29 -10.40 -23.73
CA MET A 57 1.02 -10.50 -22.47
C MET A 57 0.28 -11.44 -21.53
N ARG A 58 0.89 -11.86 -20.42
CA ARG A 58 0.22 -12.67 -19.40
C ARG A 58 0.10 -11.93 -18.08
N TRP A 59 -0.87 -12.27 -17.25
CA TRP A 59 -0.90 -11.84 -15.87
C TRP A 59 0.03 -12.74 -15.06
N SER A 60 1.25 -12.27 -14.79
CA SER A 60 2.32 -13.08 -14.21
C SER A 60 2.29 -13.11 -12.69
N VAL A 61 1.96 -11.99 -12.06
CA VAL A 61 1.99 -11.83 -10.60
C VAL A 61 0.81 -11.00 -10.15
N VAL A 62 0.13 -11.45 -9.11
CA VAL A 62 -0.79 -10.62 -8.34
C VAL A 62 0.02 -9.78 -7.35
N GLU A 63 -0.08 -8.48 -7.46
CA GLU A 63 0.47 -7.59 -6.47
C GLU A 63 -0.47 -6.43 -6.18
N SER A 64 -1.14 -6.55 -5.05
CA SER A 64 -1.19 -7.64 -4.09
C SER A 64 -2.62 -8.11 -3.89
N LEU A 65 -2.78 -9.33 -3.36
CA LEU A 65 -4.06 -9.71 -2.77
C LEU A 65 -4.13 -9.05 -1.38
N PRO A 66 -5.10 -8.14 -1.12
CA PRO A 66 -5.12 -7.34 0.09
C PRO A 66 -5.36 -8.18 1.35
N VAL A 67 -4.53 -7.96 2.37
CA VAL A 67 -4.77 -8.47 3.73
C VAL A 67 -5.46 -7.37 4.52
N VAL A 68 -6.72 -7.57 4.89
CA VAL A 68 -7.52 -6.56 5.61
C VAL A 68 -6.99 -6.28 7.02
N GLU A 69 -7.29 -5.09 7.53
CA GLU A 69 -6.80 -4.66 8.85
C GLU A 69 -7.24 -5.61 9.97
N SER A 70 -8.48 -6.12 9.94
CA SER A 70 -8.98 -7.05 10.96
C SER A 70 -8.17 -8.34 11.10
N ILE A 71 -7.54 -8.81 10.02
CA ILE A 71 -6.58 -9.92 10.09
C ILE A 71 -5.32 -9.48 10.85
N LYS A 72 -4.84 -8.26 10.59
CA LYS A 72 -3.58 -7.74 11.10
C LYS A 72 -3.66 -7.43 12.60
N TYR A 73 -4.74 -6.77 13.04
CA TYR A 73 -4.94 -6.47 14.47
C TYR A 73 -5.67 -7.57 15.26
N ALA A 74 -6.01 -8.69 14.62
CA ALA A 74 -6.77 -9.82 15.21
C ALA A 74 -8.20 -9.43 15.62
N GLY A 75 -8.94 -8.78 14.71
CA GLY A 75 -10.35 -8.43 14.90
C GLY A 75 -11.27 -9.64 15.03
N ALA A 76 -12.52 -9.39 15.44
CA ALA A 76 -13.50 -10.45 15.72
C ALA A 76 -13.87 -11.27 14.45
N ASP A 77 -13.77 -10.68 13.27
CA ASP A 77 -14.06 -11.30 11.98
C ASP A 77 -12.81 -11.90 11.30
N ARG A 78 -11.65 -11.91 12.00
CA ARG A 78 -10.35 -12.34 11.44
C ARG A 78 -10.44 -13.66 10.68
N ASP A 79 -11.06 -14.67 11.28
CA ASP A 79 -11.06 -16.02 10.71
C ASP A 79 -11.98 -16.10 9.49
N GLU A 80 -13.08 -15.36 9.48
CA GLU A 80 -13.94 -15.20 8.29
C GLU A 80 -13.18 -14.54 7.15
N GLN A 81 -12.44 -13.47 7.43
CA GLN A 81 -11.64 -12.77 6.44
C GLN A 81 -10.50 -13.64 5.88
N ILE A 82 -9.91 -14.50 6.72
CA ILE A 82 -8.92 -15.49 6.26
C ILE A 82 -9.56 -16.51 5.30
N GLU A 83 -10.77 -16.99 5.57
CA GLU A 83 -11.45 -17.91 4.66
C GLU A 83 -11.77 -17.25 3.31
N ARG A 84 -12.21 -15.98 3.29
CA ARG A 84 -12.41 -15.20 2.05
C ARG A 84 -11.09 -15.02 1.28
N TYR A 85 -10.00 -14.77 1.99
CA TYR A 85 -8.67 -14.70 1.39
C TYR A 85 -8.26 -16.02 0.74
N LYS A 86 -8.47 -17.15 1.42
CA LYS A 86 -8.20 -18.50 0.89
C LYS A 86 -9.06 -18.83 -0.32
N GLU A 87 -10.31 -18.38 -0.34
CA GLU A 87 -11.18 -18.55 -1.51
C GLU A 87 -10.63 -17.78 -2.72
N SER A 88 -10.17 -16.56 -2.51
CA SER A 88 -9.52 -15.75 -3.56
C SER A 88 -8.24 -16.43 -4.09
N LEU A 89 -7.42 -17.04 -3.21
CA LEU A 89 -6.24 -17.82 -3.62
C LEU A 89 -6.63 -19.02 -4.50
N ARG A 90 -7.67 -19.77 -4.12
CA ARG A 90 -8.15 -20.90 -4.93
C ARG A 90 -8.66 -20.45 -6.29
N ASN A 91 -9.40 -19.34 -6.33
CA ASN A 91 -9.92 -18.78 -7.56
C ASN A 91 -8.80 -18.32 -8.51
N LEU A 92 -7.75 -17.68 -7.98
CA LEU A 92 -6.56 -17.30 -8.74
C LEU A 92 -5.84 -18.53 -9.32
N SER A 93 -5.64 -19.55 -8.49
CA SER A 93 -5.01 -20.81 -8.92
C SER A 93 -5.81 -21.50 -10.02
N LEU A 94 -7.15 -21.53 -9.92
CA LEU A 94 -8.03 -22.12 -10.94
C LEU A 94 -7.99 -21.36 -12.27
N GLU A 95 -7.65 -20.08 -12.26
CA GLU A 95 -7.42 -19.28 -13.47
C GLU A 95 -5.95 -19.29 -13.93
N GLY A 96 -5.10 -20.11 -13.29
CA GLY A 96 -3.71 -20.32 -13.70
C GLY A 96 -2.73 -19.24 -13.23
N ILE A 97 -3.10 -18.46 -12.21
CA ILE A 97 -2.23 -17.45 -11.61
C ILE A 97 -1.69 -17.98 -10.29
N HIS A 98 -0.39 -18.25 -10.23
CA HIS A 98 0.25 -18.98 -9.12
C HIS A 98 1.25 -18.15 -8.31
N THR A 99 1.51 -16.90 -8.69
CA THR A 99 2.40 -16.03 -7.94
C THR A 99 1.61 -14.87 -7.36
N ILE A 100 1.41 -14.90 -6.05
CA ILE A 100 0.60 -13.93 -5.33
C ILE A 100 1.44 -13.29 -4.22
N CYS A 101 1.60 -11.96 -4.28
CA CYS A 101 2.17 -11.18 -3.21
C CYS A 101 1.10 -10.83 -2.19
N TYR A 102 1.50 -10.77 -0.93
CA TYR A 102 0.70 -10.24 0.16
C TYR A 102 1.46 -9.15 0.91
N ASN A 103 0.74 -8.21 1.48
CA ASN A 103 1.31 -7.15 2.29
C ASN A 103 0.70 -7.19 3.69
N PHE A 104 1.53 -7.48 4.72
CA PHE A 104 1.11 -7.45 6.11
C PHE A 104 1.67 -6.20 6.80
N MET A 105 1.26 -5.04 6.31
CA MET A 105 1.69 -3.73 6.79
C MET A 105 0.52 -3.03 7.49
N PRO A 106 0.61 -2.78 8.82
CA PRO A 106 -0.44 -2.11 9.56
C PRO A 106 -0.65 -0.69 9.07
N VAL A 107 -1.88 -0.34 8.71
CA VAL A 107 -2.37 0.98 8.32
C VAL A 107 -1.66 1.56 7.09
N LEU A 108 -0.35 1.79 7.19
CA LEU A 108 0.49 2.27 6.09
C LEU A 108 1.23 1.12 5.41
N ASP A 109 1.07 1.05 4.11
CA ASP A 109 1.95 0.30 3.23
C ASP A 109 3.23 1.14 2.95
N TRP A 110 3.80 1.11 1.75
CA TRP A 110 4.89 2.00 1.42
C TRP A 110 4.42 3.46 1.39
N ALA A 111 5.17 4.37 2.02
CA ALA A 111 4.85 5.80 2.06
C ALA A 111 5.78 6.59 1.15
N ARG A 112 5.26 7.67 0.56
CA ARG A 112 6.04 8.66 -0.20
C ARG A 112 5.59 10.06 0.19
N THR A 113 6.55 10.96 0.28
CA THR A 113 6.29 12.38 0.58
C THR A 113 6.17 13.22 -0.68
N ASP A 114 6.73 12.73 -1.80
CA ASP A 114 6.58 13.32 -3.12
C ASP A 114 6.43 12.21 -4.17
N LEU A 115 5.44 12.34 -5.05
CA LEU A 115 5.14 11.37 -6.10
C LEU A 115 5.78 11.72 -7.45
N PHE A 116 6.27 12.95 -7.60
CA PHE A 116 6.83 13.49 -8.83
C PHE A 116 8.09 14.31 -8.56
N HIS A 117 8.98 13.78 -7.70
CA HIS A 117 10.22 14.44 -7.35
C HIS A 117 11.13 14.59 -8.58
N ASP A 118 11.51 15.83 -8.88
CA ASP A 118 12.36 16.14 -10.01
C ASP A 118 13.82 15.72 -9.78
N ASN A 119 14.37 15.00 -10.73
CA ASN A 119 15.77 14.63 -10.75
C ASN A 119 16.60 15.59 -11.64
N PRO A 120 17.91 15.73 -11.38
CA PRO A 120 18.78 16.60 -12.19
C PRO A 120 18.83 16.28 -13.69
N ASN A 121 18.49 15.05 -14.08
CA ASN A 121 18.44 14.60 -15.47
C ASN A 121 17.09 14.87 -16.16
N GLY A 122 16.17 15.58 -15.49
CA GLY A 122 14.84 15.90 -16.02
C GLY A 122 13.80 14.77 -15.89
N SER A 123 14.14 13.64 -15.28
CA SER A 123 13.16 12.60 -14.95
C SER A 123 12.50 12.88 -13.61
N THR A 124 11.36 12.23 -13.34
CA THR A 124 10.71 12.25 -12.04
C THR A 124 10.75 10.86 -11.40
N ASN A 125 10.69 10.83 -10.08
CA ASN A 125 10.56 9.58 -9.31
C ASN A 125 9.76 9.76 -8.03
N LEU A 126 9.35 8.64 -7.45
CA LEU A 126 8.78 8.59 -6.11
C LEU A 126 9.87 8.89 -5.07
N TYR A 127 9.60 9.80 -4.15
CA TYR A 127 10.59 10.25 -3.15
C TYR A 127 10.03 10.17 -1.73
N PHE A 128 10.91 9.83 -0.79
CA PHE A 128 10.61 9.79 0.64
C PHE A 128 11.60 10.67 1.41
N SER A 129 11.09 11.65 2.14
CA SER A 129 11.85 12.54 3.01
C SER A 129 11.53 12.26 4.48
N PHE A 130 12.52 11.87 5.28
CA PHE A 130 12.33 11.70 6.72
C PHE A 130 11.84 12.97 7.42
N PRO A 131 12.39 14.18 7.16
CA PRO A 131 11.86 15.40 7.78
C PRO A 131 10.40 15.69 7.40
N GLN A 132 10.03 15.52 6.14
CA GLN A 132 8.65 15.73 5.71
C GLN A 132 7.68 14.73 6.33
N PHE A 133 8.08 13.47 6.42
CA PHE A 133 7.24 12.45 7.06
C PHE A 133 7.14 12.66 8.58
N ALA A 134 8.25 13.06 9.24
CA ALA A 134 8.25 13.43 10.65
C ALA A 134 7.39 14.69 10.91
N TYR A 135 7.47 15.68 10.04
CA TYR A 135 6.60 16.86 10.09
C TYR A 135 5.13 16.48 9.98
N PHE A 136 4.79 15.63 9.03
CA PHE A 136 3.43 15.11 8.89
C PHE A 136 2.95 14.42 10.17
N ASP A 137 3.76 13.53 10.75
CA ASP A 137 3.42 12.76 11.95
C ASP A 137 3.24 13.66 13.19
N ILE A 138 4.13 14.65 13.36
CA ILE A 138 4.15 15.55 14.52
C ILE A 138 3.09 16.66 14.41
N HIS A 139 3.02 17.36 13.27
CA HIS A 139 2.25 18.60 13.14
C HIS A 139 0.89 18.42 12.47
N ILE A 140 0.75 17.50 11.51
CA ILE A 140 -0.50 17.26 10.79
C ILE A 140 -1.31 16.15 11.48
N LEU A 141 -0.72 14.96 11.59
CA LEU A 141 -1.35 13.80 12.25
C LEU A 141 -1.47 14.01 13.77
N LYS A 142 -0.49 14.69 14.38
CA LYS A 142 -0.41 14.95 15.82
C LYS A 142 -0.46 13.66 16.65
N ARG A 143 0.26 12.64 16.21
CA ARG A 143 0.33 11.36 16.90
C ARG A 143 1.00 11.52 18.26
N GLU A 144 0.37 10.96 19.29
CA GLU A 144 0.94 10.94 20.63
C GLU A 144 2.32 10.23 20.64
N GLY A 145 3.33 10.85 21.26
CA GLY A 145 4.70 10.34 21.33
C GLY A 145 5.54 10.48 20.05
N ALA A 146 5.00 11.07 18.97
CA ALA A 146 5.69 11.20 17.69
C ALA A 146 7.07 11.89 17.83
N GLU A 147 7.16 13.00 18.58
CA GLU A 147 8.43 13.72 18.76
C GLU A 147 9.50 12.84 19.40
N ALA A 148 9.16 12.10 20.46
CA ALA A 148 10.09 11.21 21.14
C ALA A 148 10.56 10.07 20.22
N ASP A 149 9.64 9.48 19.46
CA ASP A 149 9.95 8.42 18.50
C ASP A 149 10.89 8.93 17.40
N TRP A 150 10.63 10.13 16.86
CA TRP A 150 11.45 10.73 15.81
C TRP A 150 12.81 11.19 16.33
N GLN A 151 12.88 11.65 17.59
CA GLN A 151 14.16 11.94 18.24
C GLN A 151 15.03 10.67 18.37
N ALA A 152 14.45 9.59 18.89
CA ALA A 152 15.15 8.31 19.04
C ALA A 152 15.60 7.76 17.67
N LYS A 153 14.74 7.85 16.65
CA LYS A 153 15.06 7.41 15.29
C LYS A 153 16.19 8.27 14.68
N GLY A 154 16.14 9.58 14.86
CA GLY A 154 17.18 10.50 14.42
C GLY A 154 18.53 10.16 15.04
N GLN A 155 18.58 9.97 16.37
CA GLN A 155 19.79 9.56 17.09
C GLN A 155 20.37 8.25 16.52
N ALA A 156 19.52 7.25 16.28
CA ALA A 156 19.95 5.96 15.69
C ALA A 156 20.52 6.11 14.27
N MET A 157 20.13 7.16 13.54
CA MET A 157 20.61 7.48 12.18
C MET A 157 21.78 8.48 12.17
N GLY A 158 22.20 9.00 13.33
CA GLY A 158 23.20 10.08 13.42
C GLY A 158 22.72 11.43 12.85
N ARG A 159 21.39 11.68 12.90
CA ARG A 159 20.74 12.90 12.37
C ARG A 159 19.91 13.59 13.45
N ASP A 160 19.83 14.91 13.38
CA ASP A 160 18.90 15.71 14.20
C ASP A 160 17.61 15.96 13.40
N ILE A 161 16.75 14.94 13.34
CA ILE A 161 15.49 15.02 12.56
C ILE A 161 14.56 16.09 13.11
N LEU A 162 14.51 16.31 14.43
CA LEU A 162 13.63 17.35 15.01
C LEU A 162 14.06 18.76 14.61
N LYS A 163 15.38 19.02 14.52
CA LYS A 163 15.89 20.28 13.99
C LYS A 163 15.52 20.46 12.52
N GLU A 164 15.67 19.41 11.70
CA GLU A 164 15.28 19.44 10.30
C GLU A 164 13.77 19.67 10.13
N VAL A 165 12.92 19.12 11.01
CA VAL A 165 11.48 19.36 11.06
C VAL A 165 11.15 20.81 11.38
N GLU A 166 11.83 21.42 12.36
CA GLU A 166 11.60 22.83 12.72
C GLU A 166 12.02 23.80 11.59
N GLU A 167 13.15 23.50 10.92
CA GLU A 167 13.58 24.25 9.73
C GLU A 167 12.57 24.10 8.56
N LEU A 168 11.95 22.94 8.41
CA LEU A 168 10.93 22.70 7.41
C LEU A 168 9.63 23.43 7.76
N LYS A 169 9.16 23.36 9.00
CA LYS A 169 7.94 23.99 9.51
C LYS A 169 7.90 25.50 9.19
N ASN A 170 9.03 26.17 9.29
CA ASN A 170 9.14 27.59 8.97
C ASN A 170 8.94 27.92 7.47
N LYS A 171 8.92 26.92 6.61
CA LYS A 171 8.78 27.03 5.15
C LYS A 171 7.47 26.46 4.62
N MET A 172 6.83 25.58 5.40
CA MET A 172 5.61 24.90 5.00
C MET A 172 4.42 25.86 4.92
N THR A 173 3.65 25.70 3.88
CA THR A 173 2.38 26.40 3.66
C THR A 173 1.19 25.45 3.85
N PRO A 174 -0.04 25.94 4.01
CA PRO A 174 -1.23 25.09 4.05
C PRO A 174 -1.39 24.21 2.79
N GLU A 175 -0.91 24.66 1.64
CA GLU A 175 -0.90 23.89 0.40
C GLU A 175 0.09 22.73 0.45
N ASP A 176 1.28 22.97 1.05
CA ASP A 176 2.26 21.90 1.28
C ASP A 176 1.76 20.85 2.25
N ASP A 177 1.06 21.26 3.33
CA ASP A 177 0.42 20.35 4.27
C ASP A 177 -0.62 19.47 3.57
N HIS A 178 -1.48 20.09 2.73
CA HIS A 178 -2.46 19.36 1.95
C HIS A 178 -1.78 18.36 0.99
N LYS A 179 -0.73 18.79 0.30
CA LYS A 179 0.04 17.91 -0.61
C LYS A 179 0.68 16.73 0.13
N LEU A 180 1.19 16.93 1.36
CA LEU A 180 1.71 15.82 2.17
C LEU A 180 0.62 14.83 2.57
N VAL A 181 -0.55 15.31 3.00
CA VAL A 181 -1.71 14.45 3.30
C VAL A 181 -2.09 13.64 2.07
N GLU A 182 -2.27 14.30 0.92
CA GLU A 182 -2.57 13.66 -0.36
C GLU A 182 -1.56 12.57 -0.71
N ASN A 183 -0.28 12.88 -0.63
CA ASN A 183 0.78 11.93 -1.02
C ASN A 183 0.88 10.75 -0.05
N ILE A 184 0.84 11.00 1.26
CA ILE A 184 1.10 9.97 2.28
C ILE A 184 -0.12 9.10 2.55
N ILE A 185 -1.31 9.70 2.69
CA ILE A 185 -2.51 8.97 3.14
C ILE A 185 -3.40 8.57 1.96
N VAL A 186 -3.63 9.49 0.99
CA VAL A 186 -4.65 9.26 -0.03
C VAL A 186 -4.06 8.52 -1.23
N LYS A 187 -3.16 9.17 -1.97
CA LYS A 187 -2.68 8.64 -3.26
C LYS A 187 -1.84 7.39 -3.11
N THR A 188 -0.90 7.39 -2.15
CA THR A 188 -0.02 6.22 -1.95
C THR A 188 -0.78 5.03 -1.39
N GLN A 189 -1.69 5.26 -0.45
CA GLN A 189 -2.45 4.18 0.17
C GLN A 189 -3.65 3.74 -0.67
N GLY A 190 -4.25 4.62 -1.45
CA GLY A 190 -5.34 4.30 -2.37
C GLY A 190 -4.99 3.22 -3.40
N PHE A 191 -3.72 3.12 -3.80
CA PHE A 191 -3.24 2.06 -4.69
C PHE A 191 -3.09 0.69 -4.02
N VAL A 192 -2.97 0.64 -2.70
CA VAL A 192 -2.51 -0.56 -2.00
C VAL A 192 -3.57 -1.13 -1.07
N SER A 193 -4.21 -0.32 -0.26
CA SER A 193 -5.12 -0.79 0.79
C SER A 193 -6.58 -0.36 0.63
N GLY A 194 -6.86 0.68 -0.13
CA GLY A 194 -8.21 1.19 -0.35
C GLY A 194 -8.96 1.65 0.91
N ASN A 195 -8.25 1.85 2.04
CA ASN A 195 -8.85 2.24 3.31
C ASN A 195 -9.28 3.71 3.33
N ILE A 196 -8.58 4.57 2.58
CA ILE A 196 -8.87 6.00 2.47
C ILE A 196 -8.86 6.35 0.98
N LYS A 197 -9.89 7.04 0.52
CA LYS A 197 -10.12 7.38 -0.89
C LYS A 197 -9.97 8.87 -1.14
N GLU A 198 -9.84 9.26 -2.41
CA GLU A 198 -9.72 10.67 -2.82
C GLU A 198 -10.95 11.52 -2.49
N ASP A 199 -12.12 10.92 -2.34
CA ASP A 199 -13.38 11.59 -2.02
C ASP A 199 -13.69 11.64 -0.51
N ASP A 200 -12.81 11.12 0.35
CA ASP A 200 -12.97 11.21 1.80
C ASP A 200 -12.76 12.65 2.28
N GLU A 201 -13.76 13.22 2.97
CA GLU A 201 -13.70 14.59 3.45
C GLU A 201 -12.66 14.84 4.56
N HIS A 202 -12.34 13.80 5.35
CA HIS A 202 -11.48 13.90 6.53
C HIS A 202 -10.40 12.79 6.59
N PRO A 203 -9.49 12.71 5.61
CA PRO A 203 -8.53 11.61 5.51
C PRO A 203 -7.60 11.47 6.72
N VAL A 204 -7.20 12.57 7.34
CA VAL A 204 -6.35 12.55 8.55
C VAL A 204 -7.08 11.95 9.75
N GLU A 205 -8.36 12.23 9.90
CA GLU A 205 -9.18 11.69 11.00
C GLU A 205 -9.44 10.20 10.79
N LEU A 206 -9.77 9.79 9.59
CA LEU A 206 -9.91 8.37 9.25
C LEU A 206 -8.60 7.61 9.50
N PHE A 207 -7.47 8.23 9.16
CA PHE A 207 -6.16 7.65 9.42
C PHE A 207 -5.87 7.48 10.91
N ARG A 208 -6.26 8.46 11.76
CA ARG A 208 -6.17 8.32 13.23
C ARG A 208 -7.02 7.16 13.74
N GLN A 209 -8.26 7.03 13.27
CA GLN A 209 -9.15 5.93 13.63
C GLN A 209 -8.54 4.57 13.28
N LEU A 210 -7.89 4.45 12.11
CA LEU A 210 -7.17 3.23 11.75
C LEU A 210 -5.99 2.94 12.68
N LEU A 211 -5.23 3.97 13.07
CA LEU A 211 -4.14 3.80 14.05
C LEU A 211 -4.66 3.37 15.43
N ASP A 212 -5.85 3.87 15.81
CA ASP A 212 -6.47 3.51 17.10
C ASP A 212 -6.82 2.02 17.22
N LEU A 213 -7.07 1.35 16.08
CA LEU A 213 -7.29 -0.11 16.06
C LEU A 213 -6.05 -0.90 16.55
N TYR A 214 -4.88 -0.29 16.50
CA TYR A 214 -3.61 -0.90 16.91
C TYR A 214 -3.13 -0.48 18.29
N LYS A 215 -3.91 0.32 19.04
CA LYS A 215 -3.56 0.70 20.40
C LYS A 215 -3.42 -0.54 21.30
N GLY A 216 -2.29 -0.64 21.99
CA GLY A 216 -1.98 -1.76 22.86
C GLY A 216 -1.45 -3.02 22.16
N ILE A 217 -1.33 -3.02 20.84
CA ILE A 217 -0.77 -4.14 20.10
C ILE A 217 0.74 -3.95 19.97
N SER A 218 1.51 -4.84 20.57
CA SER A 218 2.98 -4.81 20.48
C SER A 218 3.49 -5.33 19.12
N LYS A 219 4.76 -5.08 18.84
CA LYS A 219 5.44 -5.64 17.64
C LYS A 219 5.42 -7.17 17.65
N GLU A 220 5.58 -7.75 18.82
CA GLU A 220 5.54 -9.20 19.04
C GLU A 220 4.15 -9.75 18.72
N GLN A 221 3.10 -9.08 19.19
CA GLN A 221 1.73 -9.45 18.88
C GLN A 221 1.42 -9.35 17.39
N LEU A 222 1.89 -8.31 16.70
CA LEU A 222 1.75 -8.18 15.24
C LEU A 222 2.44 -9.33 14.50
N ARG A 223 3.62 -9.75 14.95
CA ARG A 223 4.32 -10.90 14.36
C ARG A 223 3.55 -12.21 14.60
N GLU A 224 2.94 -12.38 15.77
CA GLU A 224 2.09 -13.53 16.06
C GLU A 224 0.83 -13.53 15.16
N ASN A 225 0.20 -12.37 14.97
CA ASN A 225 -0.96 -12.23 14.09
C ASN A 225 -0.59 -12.57 12.64
N MET A 226 0.57 -12.11 12.17
CA MET A 226 1.10 -12.47 10.85
C MET A 226 1.37 -13.98 10.76
N ARG A 227 1.99 -14.57 11.76
CA ARG A 227 2.25 -16.02 11.81
C ARG A 227 0.95 -16.82 11.78
N TYR A 228 -0.06 -16.38 12.55
CA TYR A 228 -1.38 -17.01 12.54
C TYR A 228 -1.99 -16.99 11.12
N PHE A 229 -2.01 -15.83 10.48
CA PHE A 229 -2.50 -15.67 9.11
C PHE A 229 -1.76 -16.60 8.13
N LEU A 230 -0.42 -16.55 8.14
CA LEU A 230 0.38 -17.37 7.22
C LEU A 230 0.14 -18.87 7.45
N ASN A 231 0.11 -19.34 8.69
CA ASN A 231 -0.18 -20.73 8.99
C ASN A 231 -1.57 -21.15 8.50
N ALA A 232 -2.55 -20.26 8.57
CA ALA A 232 -3.92 -20.55 8.13
C ALA A 232 -4.04 -20.64 6.60
N ILE A 233 -3.27 -19.85 5.83
CA ILE A 233 -3.35 -19.86 4.37
C ILE A 233 -2.41 -20.89 3.71
N MET A 234 -1.30 -21.25 4.33
CA MET A 234 -0.29 -22.17 3.77
C MET A 234 -0.85 -23.50 3.23
N PRO A 235 -1.84 -24.15 3.89
CA PRO A 235 -2.45 -25.35 3.33
C PRO A 235 -3.24 -25.13 2.03
N THR A 236 -3.53 -23.88 1.68
CA THR A 236 -4.26 -23.49 0.46
C THR A 236 -3.29 -23.12 -0.68
N CYS A 237 -2.07 -22.71 -0.32
CA CYS A 237 -1.02 -22.38 -1.28
C CYS A 237 -0.38 -23.67 -1.84
#